data_700b13a31426dc80bf1d5a7673f8f2c0
#
_entry.id   700b13a31426dc80bf1d5a7673f8f2c0
#
_cell.length_a   1.000
_cell.length_b   1.000
_cell.length_c   1.000
_cell.angle_alpha   90.00
_cell.angle_beta   90.00
_cell.angle_gamma   90.00
#
_symmetry.space_group_name_H-M   'P 1'
#
loop_
_entity.id
_entity.type
_entity.pdbx_description
1 polymer ?
#
loop_
_entity_poly.entity_id
_entity_poly.type
_entity_poly.pdbx_seq_one_letter_code
_entity_poly.pdbx_strand_id
1 'polypeptide(L)'
;MARFTVHLDENAGPGATHALVIGVGAYAHLDGGPEPTDHAGAVGMRQLSSPPVSARAFATWMIDQYHDRDRPLGSLALLLSEAAPTPFVHPKTAAPQDVEAAAIDNIVAAVTEWKDRGDHDPARLVFYFCGHGVSLGVDTSLLAADMFADENSPMNGALHFEALWRGLSSCRAAQQVFFVDACRAGSDRLLHAVGTDNLGRVPVSGNRRPDGFLPREHAVIFATLHGEESFARAGAKSLFTDALLRGFDGAGSENVEGRVWRVTTDTLKHAITRFMKEPAFRGSVTTAPTPVSPESFDFDFHELRGDPVVPVYIGCRPPEDNARAEFFCRHPRQEPRRRPPPEPGEEPDLREWALDLPFGTYQVEAVLGPGDVRTEELDARPPLFRMGLARP
;
A
#
# COMPACT_ATOMS: atom_id res chain seq x y z
N MET A 1 -18.14 0.84 21.52
CA MET A 1 -17.02 0.78 20.58
C MET A 1 -16.23 2.07 20.66
N ALA A 2 -14.91 2.05 20.55
CA ALA A 2 -14.16 3.29 20.43
C ALA A 2 -14.52 3.98 19.10
N ARG A 3 -14.52 5.30 19.08
CA ARG A 3 -15.07 6.15 18.00
C ARG A 3 -14.55 5.82 16.61
N PHE A 4 -13.27 5.45 16.47
CA PHE A 4 -12.60 5.22 15.18
C PHE A 4 -12.44 3.74 14.83
N THR A 5 -12.75 2.83 15.75
CA THR A 5 -12.44 1.40 15.63
C THR A 5 -13.51 0.67 14.83
N VAL A 6 -13.12 0.09 13.69
CA VAL A 6 -13.99 -0.75 12.83
C VAL A 6 -13.77 -2.25 13.05
N HIS A 7 -12.69 -2.64 13.72
CA HIS A 7 -12.43 -4.02 14.15
C HIS A 7 -11.79 -4.04 15.54
N LEU A 8 -12.28 -4.90 16.41
CA LEU A 8 -11.73 -5.12 17.75
C LEU A 8 -11.89 -6.60 18.12
N ASP A 9 -10.77 -7.24 18.44
CA ASP A 9 -10.74 -8.55 19.09
C ASP A 9 -10.48 -8.33 20.59
N GLU A 10 -11.53 -8.46 21.40
CA GLU A 10 -11.45 -8.28 22.85
C GLU A 10 -10.62 -9.36 23.55
N ASN A 11 -10.33 -10.48 22.87
CA ASN A 11 -9.52 -11.58 23.37
C ASN A 11 -8.05 -11.47 22.95
N ALA A 12 -7.70 -10.45 22.18
CA ALA A 12 -6.33 -10.25 21.76
C ALA A 12 -5.43 -9.96 22.97
N GLY A 13 -4.33 -10.70 23.06
CA GLY A 13 -3.34 -10.51 24.12
C GLY A 13 -2.53 -9.21 23.96
N PRO A 14 -1.68 -8.89 24.94
CA PRO A 14 -0.88 -7.66 24.91
C PRO A 14 0.09 -7.58 23.71
N GLY A 15 0.44 -8.71 23.12
CA GLY A 15 1.28 -8.78 21.91
C GLY A 15 0.55 -8.53 20.60
N ALA A 16 -0.71 -8.15 20.62
CA ALA A 16 -1.50 -7.99 19.40
C ALA A 16 -0.99 -6.87 18.48
N THR A 17 -1.38 -6.96 17.21
CA THR A 17 -1.18 -5.92 16.21
C THR A 17 -2.34 -4.92 16.24
N HIS A 18 -2.03 -3.64 16.30
CA HIS A 18 -3.00 -2.56 16.25
C HIS A 18 -2.76 -1.71 15.01
N ALA A 19 -3.78 -1.54 14.15
CA ALA A 19 -3.66 -0.81 12.90
C ALA A 19 -4.45 0.51 12.94
N LEU A 20 -3.86 1.57 12.38
CA LEU A 20 -4.49 2.85 12.05
C LEU A 20 -4.43 3.08 10.56
N VAL A 21 -5.58 3.19 9.91
CA VAL A 21 -5.72 3.30 8.46
C VAL A 21 -6.43 4.61 8.13
N ILE A 22 -5.80 5.42 7.28
CA ILE A 22 -6.29 6.76 6.92
C ILE A 22 -6.31 6.89 5.40
N GLY A 23 -7.47 7.27 4.85
CA GLY A 23 -7.65 7.54 3.42
C GLY A 23 -8.28 8.91 3.19
N VAL A 24 -7.54 9.85 2.59
CA VAL A 24 -8.00 11.22 2.37
C VAL A 24 -8.16 11.48 0.89
N GLY A 25 -9.40 11.43 0.39
CA GLY A 25 -9.72 11.71 -1.01
C GLY A 25 -10.48 13.01 -1.20
N ALA A 26 -11.39 13.34 -0.28
CA ALA A 26 -12.14 14.58 -0.28
C ALA A 26 -11.51 15.62 0.65
N TYR A 27 -11.24 16.79 0.13
CA TYR A 27 -10.65 17.93 0.82
C TYR A 27 -11.62 19.11 0.75
N ALA A 28 -12.10 19.59 1.91
CA ALA A 28 -13.14 20.60 1.96
C ALA A 28 -12.75 21.91 1.24
N HIS A 29 -11.50 22.30 1.37
CA HIS A 29 -10.99 23.61 0.92
C HIS A 29 -10.14 23.54 -0.36
N LEU A 30 -10.02 22.40 -1.03
CA LEU A 30 -9.39 22.29 -2.35
C LEU A 30 -10.40 22.47 -3.47
N ASP A 31 -9.89 22.68 -4.69
CA ASP A 31 -10.72 22.78 -5.90
C ASP A 31 -11.65 21.56 -6.05
N GLY A 32 -12.94 21.83 -6.27
CA GLY A 32 -14.00 20.82 -6.28
C GLY A 32 -14.52 20.40 -4.91
N GLY A 33 -14.02 20.96 -3.82
CA GLY A 33 -14.57 20.80 -2.47
C GLY A 33 -15.75 21.75 -2.20
N PRO A 34 -16.46 21.58 -1.06
CA PRO A 34 -17.62 22.41 -0.71
C PRO A 34 -17.26 23.88 -0.38
N GLU A 35 -16.05 24.15 0.07
CA GLU A 35 -15.59 25.48 0.54
C GLU A 35 -14.18 25.77 -0.03
N PRO A 36 -14.01 25.85 -1.36
CA PRO A 36 -12.69 25.99 -1.97
C PRO A 36 -12.05 27.33 -1.59
N THR A 37 -10.74 27.29 -1.30
CA THR A 37 -9.95 28.47 -0.98
C THR A 37 -9.19 29.00 -2.19
N ASP A 38 -8.94 30.32 -2.21
CA ASP A 38 -8.04 30.97 -3.15
C ASP A 38 -6.57 31.01 -2.66
N HIS A 39 -6.24 30.32 -1.57
CA HIS A 39 -4.90 30.30 -1.00
C HIS A 39 -3.86 29.79 -2.01
N ALA A 40 -2.77 30.52 -2.19
CA ALA A 40 -1.76 30.22 -3.21
C ALA A 40 -1.14 28.80 -3.06
N GLY A 41 -1.08 28.28 -1.84
CA GLY A 41 -0.59 26.92 -1.55
C GLY A 41 -1.51 25.80 -1.99
N ALA A 42 -2.82 26.08 -2.22
CA ALA A 42 -3.79 25.11 -2.69
C ALA A 42 -3.77 24.91 -4.21
N VAL A 43 -3.11 25.83 -4.94
CA VAL A 43 -3.10 25.83 -6.41
C VAL A 43 -2.48 24.55 -6.98
N GLY A 44 -3.27 23.82 -7.77
CA GLY A 44 -2.87 22.56 -8.41
C GLY A 44 -3.20 21.31 -7.59
N MET A 45 -3.59 21.45 -6.32
CA MET A 45 -4.13 20.33 -5.55
C MET A 45 -5.61 20.10 -5.89
N ARG A 46 -6.00 18.85 -6.03
CA ARG A 46 -7.37 18.45 -6.42
C ARG A 46 -7.91 17.36 -5.51
N GLN A 47 -9.20 17.10 -5.64
CA GLN A 47 -9.83 15.93 -5.02
C GLN A 47 -9.20 14.65 -5.56
N LEU A 48 -9.10 13.62 -4.72
CA LEU A 48 -8.55 12.31 -5.06
C LEU A 48 -9.61 11.22 -4.89
N SER A 49 -9.77 10.34 -5.87
CA SER A 49 -10.73 9.23 -5.78
C SER A 49 -10.10 7.93 -5.28
N SER A 50 -8.78 7.79 -5.38
CA SER A 50 -8.03 6.57 -5.06
C SER A 50 -7.80 6.33 -3.56
N PRO A 51 -7.49 7.35 -2.72
CA PRO A 51 -7.11 7.11 -1.34
C PRO A 51 -8.16 6.38 -0.48
N PRO A 52 -9.46 6.71 -0.53
CA PRO A 52 -10.47 5.95 0.22
C PRO A 52 -10.59 4.51 -0.25
N VAL A 53 -10.50 4.26 -1.58
CA VAL A 53 -10.53 2.91 -2.15
C VAL A 53 -9.32 2.10 -1.66
N SER A 54 -8.15 2.71 -1.65
CA SER A 54 -6.90 2.12 -1.16
C SER A 54 -6.96 1.78 0.33
N ALA A 55 -7.41 2.72 1.16
CA ALA A 55 -7.54 2.53 2.60
C ALA A 55 -8.56 1.45 2.96
N ARG A 56 -9.71 1.41 2.27
CA ARG A 56 -10.72 0.35 2.44
C ARG A 56 -10.15 -1.02 2.07
N ALA A 57 -9.42 -1.11 0.96
CA ALA A 57 -8.81 -2.36 0.51
C ALA A 57 -7.75 -2.85 1.51
N PHE A 58 -6.90 -1.96 2.02
CA PHE A 58 -5.91 -2.29 3.04
C PHE A 58 -6.57 -2.71 4.36
N ALA A 59 -7.60 -1.99 4.83
CA ALA A 59 -8.34 -2.33 6.04
C ALA A 59 -9.03 -3.70 5.91
N THR A 60 -9.66 -3.96 4.76
CA THR A 60 -10.30 -5.26 4.47
C THR A 60 -9.28 -6.38 4.49
N TRP A 61 -8.12 -6.20 3.84
CA TRP A 61 -7.05 -7.19 3.84
C TRP A 61 -6.52 -7.47 5.25
N MET A 62 -6.27 -6.43 6.05
CA MET A 62 -5.82 -6.58 7.44
C MET A 62 -6.80 -7.39 8.29
N ILE A 63 -8.10 -7.17 8.14
CA ILE A 63 -9.12 -7.87 8.92
C ILE A 63 -9.30 -9.31 8.44
N ASP A 64 -9.26 -9.56 7.14
CA ASP A 64 -9.60 -10.85 6.55
C ASP A 64 -8.40 -11.78 6.38
N GLN A 65 -7.29 -11.25 5.88
CA GLN A 65 -6.15 -12.04 5.42
C GLN A 65 -4.93 -11.98 6.35
N TYR A 66 -4.72 -10.85 7.05
CA TYR A 66 -3.56 -10.72 7.93
C TYR A 66 -3.50 -11.87 8.93
N HIS A 67 -2.34 -12.49 9.02
CA HIS A 67 -2.07 -13.60 9.93
C HIS A 67 -0.64 -13.50 10.47
N ASP A 68 -0.52 -13.44 11.77
CA ASP A 68 0.72 -13.57 12.54
C ASP A 68 0.34 -14.29 13.83
N ARG A 69 0.97 -15.42 14.10
CA ARG A 69 0.63 -16.27 15.25
C ARG A 69 0.97 -15.60 16.56
N ASP A 70 2.07 -14.87 16.57
CA ASP A 70 2.59 -14.20 17.77
C ASP A 70 1.95 -12.83 17.98
N ARG A 71 1.50 -12.19 16.88
CA ARG A 71 0.92 -10.84 16.87
C ARG A 71 -0.36 -10.76 16.04
N PRO A 72 -1.44 -11.46 16.47
CA PRO A 72 -2.71 -11.41 15.74
C PRO A 72 -3.29 -10.00 15.71
N LEU A 73 -4.19 -9.71 14.75
CA LEU A 73 -4.85 -8.42 14.68
C LEU A 73 -5.77 -8.21 15.89
N GLY A 74 -5.41 -7.29 16.78
CA GLY A 74 -6.20 -6.92 17.96
C GLY A 74 -7.17 -5.79 17.70
N SER A 75 -6.80 -4.79 16.90
CA SER A 75 -7.72 -3.71 16.53
C SER A 75 -7.33 -3.02 15.21
N LEU A 76 -8.33 -2.46 14.54
CA LEU A 76 -8.14 -1.59 13.39
C LEU A 76 -9.04 -0.36 13.51
N ALA A 77 -8.42 0.82 13.50
CA ALA A 77 -9.09 2.11 13.36
C ALA A 77 -9.05 2.57 11.90
N LEU A 78 -10.17 3.12 11.40
CA LEU A 78 -10.29 3.58 10.02
C LEU A 78 -10.87 4.99 10.00
N LEU A 79 -10.21 5.89 9.26
CA LEU A 79 -10.69 7.23 8.95
C LEU A 79 -10.68 7.44 7.44
N LEU A 80 -11.78 7.96 6.91
CA LEU A 80 -11.93 8.20 5.47
C LEU A 80 -12.52 9.58 5.21
N SER A 81 -12.04 10.25 4.16
CA SER A 81 -12.70 11.41 3.59
C SER A 81 -13.02 11.14 2.13
N GLU A 82 -14.32 11.07 1.84
CA GLU A 82 -14.90 10.71 0.55
C GLU A 82 -15.88 11.79 0.09
N ALA A 83 -15.94 12.04 -1.21
CA ALA A 83 -16.93 12.97 -1.77
C ALA A 83 -18.40 12.48 -1.53
N ALA A 84 -18.59 11.17 -1.48
CA ALA A 84 -19.84 10.52 -1.12
C ALA A 84 -19.54 9.43 -0.07
N PRO A 85 -19.56 9.78 1.24
CA PRO A 85 -19.26 8.83 2.29
C PRO A 85 -20.17 7.60 2.27
N THR A 86 -19.58 6.43 2.42
CA THR A 86 -20.30 5.16 2.51
C THR A 86 -19.83 4.38 3.74
N PRO A 87 -20.71 3.58 4.38
CA PRO A 87 -20.30 2.71 5.49
C PRO A 87 -19.18 1.76 5.08
N PHE A 88 -18.31 1.41 6.00
CA PHE A 88 -17.37 0.31 5.85
C PHE A 88 -18.08 -1.00 6.15
N VAL A 89 -18.05 -1.92 5.20
CA VAL A 89 -18.63 -3.25 5.39
C VAL A 89 -17.55 -4.16 5.94
N HIS A 90 -17.71 -4.60 7.20
CA HIS A 90 -16.73 -5.46 7.86
C HIS A 90 -16.64 -6.84 7.16
N PRO A 91 -15.45 -7.27 6.69
CA PRO A 91 -15.36 -8.43 5.78
C PRO A 91 -15.79 -9.76 6.41
N LYS A 92 -15.62 -9.93 7.74
CA LYS A 92 -15.99 -11.18 8.42
C LYS A 92 -17.44 -11.23 8.91
N THR A 93 -18.04 -10.08 9.24
CA THR A 93 -19.40 -10.03 9.83
C THR A 93 -20.44 -9.48 8.87
N ALA A 94 -20.02 -8.91 7.75
CA ALA A 94 -20.84 -8.17 6.78
C ALA A 94 -21.62 -6.98 7.41
N ALA A 95 -21.29 -6.57 8.62
CA ALA A 95 -21.93 -5.45 9.30
C ALA A 95 -21.42 -4.11 8.72
N PRO A 96 -22.34 -3.20 8.32
CA PRO A 96 -21.96 -1.85 7.94
C PRO A 96 -21.61 -1.04 9.20
N GLN A 97 -20.58 -0.20 9.07
CA GLN A 97 -20.09 0.67 10.15
C GLN A 97 -19.82 2.05 9.58
N ASP A 98 -20.30 3.09 10.24
CA ASP A 98 -19.96 4.45 9.89
C ASP A 98 -18.49 4.72 10.17
N VAL A 99 -17.85 5.48 9.28
CA VAL A 99 -16.43 5.81 9.38
C VAL A 99 -16.30 7.32 9.55
N GLU A 100 -15.53 7.73 10.54
CA GLU A 100 -15.26 9.13 10.81
C GLU A 100 -14.40 9.76 9.72
N ALA A 101 -14.62 11.05 9.47
CA ALA A 101 -13.85 11.81 8.52
C ALA A 101 -12.37 11.92 8.96
N ALA A 102 -11.46 11.88 7.99
CA ALA A 102 -10.03 12.06 8.20
C ALA A 102 -9.66 13.56 8.34
N ALA A 103 -10.40 14.30 9.17
CA ALA A 103 -10.04 15.65 9.62
C ALA A 103 -8.91 15.60 10.64
N ILE A 104 -8.12 16.66 10.77
CA ILE A 104 -6.88 16.61 11.56
C ILE A 104 -7.13 16.29 13.04
N ASP A 105 -8.18 16.82 13.65
CA ASP A 105 -8.48 16.55 15.06
C ASP A 105 -8.90 15.08 15.27
N ASN A 106 -9.62 14.47 14.32
CA ASN A 106 -9.94 13.06 14.33
C ASN A 106 -8.67 12.20 14.16
N ILE A 107 -7.77 12.59 13.25
CA ILE A 107 -6.48 11.91 13.05
C ILE A 107 -5.65 11.96 14.34
N VAL A 108 -5.53 13.12 14.99
CA VAL A 108 -4.78 13.29 16.25
C VAL A 108 -5.37 12.42 17.37
N ALA A 109 -6.70 12.39 17.51
CA ALA A 109 -7.38 11.56 18.50
C ALA A 109 -7.18 10.07 18.20
N ALA A 110 -7.34 9.65 16.95
CA ALA A 110 -7.15 8.26 16.52
C ALA A 110 -5.70 7.78 16.71
N VAL A 111 -4.70 8.62 16.42
CA VAL A 111 -3.28 8.32 16.69
C VAL A 111 -3.06 8.08 18.18
N THR A 112 -3.67 8.88 19.04
CA THR A 112 -3.55 8.75 20.50
C THR A 112 -4.16 7.41 20.97
N GLU A 113 -5.40 7.11 20.56
CA GLU A 113 -6.07 5.85 20.89
C GLU A 113 -5.31 4.62 20.38
N TRP A 114 -4.84 4.66 19.13
CA TRP A 114 -4.07 3.60 18.50
C TRP A 114 -2.75 3.34 19.22
N LYS A 115 -2.00 4.41 19.52
CA LYS A 115 -0.75 4.33 20.30
C LYS A 115 -1.01 3.70 21.68
N ASP A 116 -2.03 4.18 22.39
CA ASP A 116 -2.31 3.72 23.76
C ASP A 116 -2.72 2.24 23.80
N ARG A 117 -3.42 1.75 22.77
CA ARG A 117 -3.74 0.34 22.60
C ARG A 117 -2.51 -0.54 22.41
N GLY A 118 -1.54 -0.06 21.62
CA GLY A 118 -0.32 -0.80 21.33
C GLY A 118 0.86 -0.46 22.24
N ASP A 119 0.68 0.36 23.28
CA ASP A 119 1.78 0.69 24.22
C ASP A 119 2.13 -0.45 25.17
N HIS A 120 2.36 -1.62 24.59
CA HIS A 120 2.73 -2.86 25.26
C HIS A 120 3.85 -3.56 24.51
N ASP A 121 4.78 -4.19 25.25
CA ASP A 121 5.71 -5.15 24.70
C ASP A 121 5.06 -6.56 24.84
N PRO A 122 4.97 -7.37 23.79
CA PRO A 122 5.57 -7.29 22.45
C PRO A 122 4.62 -6.84 21.31
N ALA A 123 3.72 -5.89 21.52
CA ALA A 123 2.75 -5.44 20.50
C ALA A 123 3.39 -4.93 19.21
N ARG A 124 2.59 -4.90 18.15
CA ARG A 124 2.93 -4.26 16.86
C ARG A 124 1.97 -3.11 16.55
N LEU A 125 2.52 -1.99 16.12
CA LEU A 125 1.77 -0.86 15.58
C LEU A 125 1.90 -0.82 14.05
N VAL A 126 0.77 -0.70 13.35
CA VAL A 126 0.71 -0.53 11.89
C VAL A 126 0.02 0.78 11.56
N PHE A 127 0.69 1.64 10.81
CA PHE A 127 0.16 2.89 10.30
C PHE A 127 0.07 2.83 8.78
N TYR A 128 -1.08 3.18 8.22
CA TYR A 128 -1.27 3.33 6.79
C TYR A 128 -1.92 4.67 6.50
N PHE A 129 -1.35 5.41 5.56
CA PHE A 129 -1.90 6.67 5.06
C PHE A 129 -1.91 6.67 3.54
N CYS A 130 -3.03 7.08 2.94
CA CYS A 130 -3.13 7.39 1.52
C CYS A 130 -3.83 8.74 1.33
N GLY A 131 -3.20 9.67 0.58
CA GLY A 131 -3.70 11.02 0.36
C GLY A 131 -2.64 11.97 -0.18
N HIS A 132 -2.94 13.26 -0.16
CA HIS A 132 -1.94 14.27 -0.47
C HIS A 132 -0.86 14.34 0.61
N GLY A 133 0.37 14.54 0.18
CA GLY A 133 1.51 14.83 1.04
C GLY A 133 2.42 15.84 0.39
N VAL A 134 3.15 16.57 1.21
CA VAL A 134 4.16 17.53 0.77
C VAL A 134 5.43 17.32 1.58
N SER A 135 6.59 17.49 0.98
CA SER A 135 7.87 17.33 1.65
C SER A 135 8.64 18.65 1.69
N LEU A 136 9.26 18.90 2.83
CA LEU A 136 10.23 19.97 3.03
C LEU A 136 11.56 19.35 3.50
N GLY A 137 12.54 19.32 2.63
CA GLY A 137 13.77 18.60 2.90
C GLY A 137 13.51 17.12 3.11
N VAL A 138 13.79 16.61 4.31
CA VAL A 138 13.57 15.20 4.69
C VAL A 138 12.21 14.96 5.35
N ASP A 139 11.57 15.99 5.82
CA ASP A 139 10.31 15.92 6.56
C ASP A 139 9.09 15.92 5.61
N THR A 140 8.06 15.18 5.98
CA THR A 140 6.83 14.99 5.19
C THR A 140 5.61 15.38 6.00
N SER A 141 4.75 16.21 5.42
CA SER A 141 3.44 16.57 5.95
C SER A 141 2.35 15.80 5.21
N LEU A 142 1.52 15.06 5.93
CA LEU A 142 0.38 14.31 5.42
C LEU A 142 -0.88 15.17 5.59
N LEU A 143 -1.57 15.49 4.49
CA LEU A 143 -2.64 16.48 4.50
C LEU A 143 -3.98 15.84 4.90
N ALA A 144 -4.62 16.39 5.94
CA ALA A 144 -5.95 15.98 6.37
C ALA A 144 -7.06 16.62 5.51
N ALA A 145 -8.27 16.16 5.65
CA ALA A 145 -9.43 16.57 4.86
C ALA A 145 -9.79 18.06 5.01
N ASP A 146 -9.47 18.63 6.14
CA ASP A 146 -9.68 20.03 6.53
C ASP A 146 -8.45 20.92 6.37
N MET A 147 -7.47 20.49 5.56
CA MET A 147 -6.34 21.33 5.15
C MET A 147 -6.86 22.65 4.55
N PHE A 148 -6.28 23.78 4.95
CA PHE A 148 -6.70 25.15 4.63
C PHE A 148 -7.99 25.66 5.33
N ALA A 149 -8.54 24.96 6.31
CA ALA A 149 -9.63 25.51 7.13
C ALA A 149 -9.22 26.79 7.86
N ASP A 150 -7.94 26.92 8.22
CA ASP A 150 -7.32 28.16 8.68
C ASP A 150 -6.30 28.63 7.63
N GLU A 151 -6.69 29.62 6.82
CA GLU A 151 -5.85 30.17 5.75
C GLU A 151 -4.57 30.87 6.27
N ASN A 152 -4.59 31.33 7.54
CA ASN A 152 -3.40 31.95 8.15
C ASN A 152 -2.40 30.90 8.67
N SER A 153 -2.85 29.68 8.89
CA SER A 153 -2.05 28.58 9.41
C SER A 153 -2.43 27.24 8.75
N PRO A 154 -2.32 27.11 7.42
CA PRO A 154 -2.83 25.96 6.69
C PRO A 154 -2.28 24.62 7.18
N MET A 155 -1.01 24.59 7.62
CA MET A 155 -0.35 23.38 8.11
C MET A 155 -0.95 22.85 9.42
N ASN A 156 -1.84 23.61 10.10
CA ASN A 156 -2.61 23.07 11.21
C ASN A 156 -3.55 21.91 10.76
N GLY A 157 -3.92 21.84 9.48
CA GLY A 157 -4.65 20.77 8.85
C GLY A 157 -3.75 19.65 8.28
N ALA A 158 -2.51 19.51 8.73
CA ALA A 158 -1.58 18.48 8.32
C ALA A 158 -0.99 17.73 9.52
N LEU A 159 -0.57 16.48 9.30
CA LEU A 159 0.16 15.64 10.24
C LEU A 159 1.64 15.65 9.86
N HIS A 160 2.52 16.07 10.78
CA HIS A 160 3.96 15.98 10.59
C HIS A 160 4.43 14.53 10.82
N PHE A 161 4.69 13.81 9.75
CA PHE A 161 4.93 12.36 9.80
C PHE A 161 6.21 11.99 10.53
N GLU A 162 7.35 12.62 10.22
CA GLU A 162 8.62 12.29 10.87
C GLU A 162 8.61 12.62 12.36
N ALA A 163 7.90 13.67 12.78
CA ALA A 163 7.74 13.99 14.20
C ALA A 163 6.83 12.97 14.91
N LEU A 164 5.76 12.48 14.25
CA LEU A 164 4.95 11.36 14.75
C LEU A 164 5.82 10.11 14.94
N TRP A 165 6.54 9.70 13.91
CA TRP A 165 7.39 8.53 13.94
C TRP A 165 8.45 8.61 15.04
N ARG A 166 9.19 9.72 15.12
CA ARG A 166 10.15 9.95 16.19
C ARG A 166 9.50 9.97 17.58
N GLY A 167 8.30 10.56 17.70
CA GLY A 167 7.53 10.59 18.94
C GLY A 167 7.16 9.20 19.44
N LEU A 168 6.84 8.28 18.53
CA LEU A 168 6.54 6.90 18.85
C LEU A 168 7.76 6.11 19.38
N SER A 169 8.97 6.66 19.35
CA SER A 169 10.12 6.06 20.05
C SER A 169 9.91 5.93 21.56
N SER A 170 8.94 6.64 22.14
CA SER A 170 8.53 6.50 23.53
C SER A 170 7.49 5.39 23.78
N CYS A 171 6.88 4.82 22.75
CA CYS A 171 5.88 3.74 22.84
C CYS A 171 6.54 2.38 23.12
N ARG A 172 5.90 1.45 23.85
CA ARG A 172 6.44 0.12 24.20
C ARG A 172 6.26 -0.95 23.12
N ALA A 173 5.51 -0.66 22.06
CA ALA A 173 5.36 -1.59 20.95
C ALA A 173 6.74 -2.04 20.43
N ALA A 174 6.95 -3.36 20.36
CA ALA A 174 8.22 -3.94 19.92
C ALA A 174 8.48 -3.68 18.43
N GLN A 175 7.41 -3.66 17.62
CA GLN A 175 7.48 -3.44 16.18
C GLN A 175 6.55 -2.31 15.73
N GLN A 176 7.01 -1.49 14.79
CA GLN A 176 6.27 -0.36 14.24
C GLN A 176 6.43 -0.35 12.72
N VAL A 177 5.33 -0.40 11.98
CA VAL A 177 5.33 -0.42 10.51
C VAL A 177 4.51 0.73 9.97
N PHE A 178 5.09 1.46 9.01
CA PHE A 178 4.46 2.63 8.40
C PHE A 178 4.43 2.48 6.88
N PHE A 179 3.24 2.49 6.31
CA PHE A 179 3.00 2.52 4.87
C PHE A 179 2.44 3.90 4.51
N VAL A 180 3.21 4.68 3.76
CA VAL A 180 2.87 6.07 3.41
C VAL A 180 2.70 6.20 1.91
N ASP A 181 1.46 6.18 1.47
CA ASP A 181 1.04 6.32 0.07
C ASP A 181 0.64 7.77 -0.21
N ALA A 182 1.63 8.63 -0.24
CA ALA A 182 1.46 10.06 -0.47
C ALA A 182 2.56 10.60 -1.38
N CYS A 183 2.25 11.66 -2.11
CA CYS A 183 3.26 12.42 -2.85
C CYS A 183 4.28 13.00 -1.88
N ARG A 184 5.52 13.01 -2.29
CA ARG A 184 6.62 13.67 -1.59
C ARG A 184 7.23 14.78 -2.45
N ALA A 185 6.47 15.28 -3.42
CA ALA A 185 6.85 16.44 -4.21
C ALA A 185 6.80 17.69 -3.35
N GLY A 186 7.88 18.45 -3.36
CA GLY A 186 7.89 19.79 -2.76
C GLY A 186 6.99 20.69 -3.59
N SER A 187 5.92 21.21 -3.00
CA SER A 187 5.23 22.35 -3.59
C SER A 187 5.96 23.63 -3.17
N ASP A 188 6.87 24.13 -4.02
CA ASP A 188 7.54 25.41 -3.75
C ASP A 188 6.53 26.52 -3.40
N ARG A 189 5.36 26.48 -4.05
CA ARG A 189 4.28 27.44 -3.80
C ARG A 189 3.69 27.29 -2.40
N LEU A 190 3.44 26.06 -1.97
CA LEU A 190 2.95 25.82 -0.61
C LEU A 190 3.99 26.24 0.42
N LEU A 191 5.26 25.86 0.20
CA LEU A 191 6.36 26.20 1.10
C LEU A 191 6.58 27.71 1.22
N HIS A 192 6.48 28.44 0.10
CA HIS A 192 6.54 29.91 0.12
C HIS A 192 5.33 30.55 0.79
N ALA A 193 4.16 29.93 0.68
CA ALA A 193 2.92 30.48 1.21
C ALA A 193 2.74 30.21 2.72
N VAL A 194 3.24 29.07 3.24
CA VAL A 194 3.03 28.65 4.64
C VAL A 194 4.25 28.87 5.54
N GLY A 195 5.42 29.21 4.98
CA GLY A 195 6.67 29.28 5.72
C GLY A 195 7.25 27.90 6.08
N THR A 196 8.42 27.87 6.65
CA THR A 196 9.17 26.62 6.95
C THR A 196 9.06 26.17 8.41
N ASP A 197 8.41 26.93 9.26
CA ASP A 197 8.47 26.74 10.71
C ASP A 197 7.38 25.81 11.27
N ASN A 198 6.32 25.55 10.50
CA ASN A 198 5.24 24.64 10.88
C ASN A 198 5.04 23.58 9.79
N LEU A 199 5.31 22.32 10.12
CA LEU A 199 5.14 21.16 9.24
C LEU A 199 3.89 20.32 9.57
N GLY A 200 3.03 20.81 10.47
CA GLY A 200 1.81 20.15 10.87
C GLY A 200 1.76 19.73 12.33
N ARG A 201 0.66 19.10 12.69
CA ARG A 201 0.38 18.65 14.07
C ARG A 201 1.27 17.45 14.43
N VAL A 202 1.71 17.43 15.68
CA VAL A 202 2.52 16.36 16.27
C VAL A 202 1.72 15.74 17.42
N PRO A 203 0.95 14.66 17.17
CA PRO A 203 0.07 14.07 18.18
C PRO A 203 0.81 13.34 19.31
N VAL A 204 2.05 12.92 19.05
CA VAL A 204 2.88 12.18 20.02
C VAL A 204 4.19 12.91 20.22
N SER A 205 4.40 13.45 21.41
CA SER A 205 5.69 14.01 21.81
C SER A 205 6.58 12.92 22.41
N GLY A 206 7.82 12.83 21.91
CA GLY A 206 8.83 11.91 22.46
C GLY A 206 9.28 12.38 23.84
N ASN A 207 8.55 12.02 24.90
CA ASN A 207 9.07 12.15 26.25
C ASN A 207 10.13 11.06 26.45
N ARG A 208 11.36 11.47 26.82
CA ARG A 208 12.40 10.52 27.20
C ARG A 208 11.90 9.64 28.33
N ARG A 209 11.88 8.32 28.12
CA ARG A 209 11.64 7.37 29.21
C ARG A 209 12.83 7.35 30.16
N PRO A 210 12.55 7.29 31.47
CA PRO A 210 13.60 7.09 32.47
C PRO A 210 14.33 5.75 32.34
N ASP A 211 13.68 4.73 31.77
CA ASP A 211 14.06 3.31 31.88
C ASP A 211 14.92 2.78 30.72
N GLY A 212 15.50 3.67 29.89
CA GLY A 212 16.36 3.27 28.79
C GLY A 212 15.61 2.92 27.49
N PHE A 213 16.35 2.83 26.39
CA PHE A 213 15.80 2.41 25.08
C PHE A 213 15.67 0.89 25.05
N LEU A 214 14.45 0.38 25.00
CA LEU A 214 14.25 -0.99 24.53
C LEU A 214 14.56 -1.02 23.03
N PRO A 215 15.27 -2.03 22.54
CA PRO A 215 15.46 -2.20 21.10
C PRO A 215 14.09 -2.38 20.45
N ARG A 216 13.79 -1.57 19.45
CA ARG A 216 12.54 -1.61 18.68
C ARG A 216 12.85 -1.70 17.23
N GLU A 217 12.09 -2.58 16.61
CA GLU A 217 12.15 -2.73 15.17
C GLU A 217 11.11 -1.81 14.53
N HIS A 218 11.52 -1.06 13.53
CA HIS A 218 10.59 -0.26 12.75
C HIS A 218 10.89 -0.39 11.26
N ALA A 219 9.84 -0.26 10.46
CA ALA A 219 9.93 -0.19 9.02
C ALA A 219 9.04 0.93 8.50
N VAL A 220 9.59 1.79 7.65
CA VAL A 220 8.87 2.87 6.98
C VAL A 220 8.99 2.67 5.49
N ILE A 221 7.87 2.49 4.79
CA ILE A 221 7.82 2.33 3.34
C ILE A 221 6.98 3.44 2.73
N PHE A 222 7.62 4.35 2.01
CA PHE A 222 6.98 5.39 1.22
C PHE A 222 6.72 4.92 -0.20
N ALA A 223 5.61 5.35 -0.79
CA ALA A 223 5.28 5.08 -2.18
C ALA A 223 6.27 5.74 -3.17
N THR A 224 6.89 6.86 -2.79
CA THR A 224 7.71 7.68 -3.69
C THR A 224 8.97 8.19 -3.00
N LEU A 225 10.00 8.52 -3.81
CA LEU A 225 11.13 9.34 -3.38
C LEU A 225 10.70 10.78 -3.07
N HIS A 226 11.54 11.53 -2.35
CA HIS A 226 11.40 12.98 -2.25
C HIS A 226 11.41 13.61 -3.65
N GLY A 227 10.44 14.50 -3.90
CA GLY A 227 10.31 15.19 -5.19
C GLY A 227 9.53 14.42 -6.24
N GLU A 228 8.99 13.22 -5.94
CA GLU A 228 8.16 12.44 -6.86
C GLU A 228 6.67 12.47 -6.50
N GLU A 229 5.81 12.34 -7.51
CA GLU A 229 4.36 12.20 -7.35
C GLU A 229 3.96 10.73 -7.19
N SER A 230 2.96 10.46 -6.36
CA SER A 230 2.29 9.15 -6.28
C SER A 230 1.24 9.05 -7.39
N PHE A 231 1.14 7.90 -8.04
CA PHE A 231 0.23 7.70 -9.16
C PHE A 231 -0.94 6.81 -8.79
N ALA A 232 -2.15 7.26 -9.17
CA ALA A 232 -3.38 6.53 -8.96
C ALA A 232 -4.21 6.51 -10.24
N ARG A 233 -4.97 5.43 -10.43
CA ARG A 233 -6.03 5.37 -11.43
C ARG A 233 -7.31 5.87 -10.79
N ALA A 234 -8.06 6.73 -11.50
CA ALA A 234 -9.32 7.26 -10.97
C ALA A 234 -10.27 6.12 -10.55
N GLY A 235 -10.79 6.19 -9.32
CA GLY A 235 -11.72 5.21 -8.77
C GLY A 235 -11.14 3.80 -8.50
N ALA A 236 -9.83 3.63 -8.57
CA ALA A 236 -9.14 2.37 -8.26
C ALA A 236 -8.13 2.55 -7.12
N LYS A 237 -7.57 1.46 -6.63
CA LYS A 237 -6.44 1.50 -5.72
C LYS A 237 -5.26 2.23 -6.35
N SER A 238 -4.46 2.91 -5.55
CA SER A 238 -3.16 3.43 -5.98
C SER A 238 -2.25 2.29 -6.44
N LEU A 239 -1.24 2.59 -7.24
CA LEU A 239 -0.26 1.59 -7.66
C LEU A 239 0.52 1.04 -6.46
N PHE A 240 0.87 1.90 -5.51
CA PHE A 240 1.56 1.47 -4.29
C PHE A 240 0.71 0.50 -3.47
N THR A 241 -0.55 0.84 -3.21
CA THR A 241 -1.44 -0.05 -2.44
C THR A 241 -1.71 -1.36 -3.16
N ASP A 242 -1.86 -1.35 -4.49
CA ASP A 242 -2.02 -2.59 -5.25
C ASP A 242 -0.76 -3.47 -5.18
N ALA A 243 0.44 -2.87 -5.29
CA ALA A 243 1.71 -3.57 -5.13
C ALA A 243 1.90 -4.11 -3.70
N LEU A 244 1.53 -3.32 -2.69
CA LEU A 244 1.58 -3.69 -1.28
C LEU A 244 0.71 -4.93 -0.99
N LEU A 245 -0.55 -4.91 -1.42
CA LEU A 245 -1.48 -6.02 -1.22
C LEU A 245 -1.03 -7.28 -1.96
N ARG A 246 -0.55 -7.17 -3.20
CA ARG A 246 0.05 -8.31 -3.93
C ARG A 246 1.30 -8.85 -3.23
N GLY A 247 2.10 -7.98 -2.63
CA GLY A 247 3.24 -8.36 -1.80
C GLY A 247 2.79 -9.24 -0.62
N PHE A 248 1.75 -8.84 0.07
CA PHE A 248 1.16 -9.59 1.18
C PHE A 248 0.50 -10.90 0.75
N ASP A 249 -0.15 -10.96 -0.42
CA ASP A 249 -0.80 -12.15 -0.96
C ASP A 249 0.21 -13.22 -1.43
N GLY A 250 1.50 -12.95 -1.29
CA GLY A 250 2.55 -13.93 -1.50
C GLY A 250 3.72 -13.48 -2.35
N ALA A 251 3.56 -12.45 -3.20
CA ALA A 251 4.68 -11.97 -4.01
C ALA A 251 5.85 -11.40 -3.18
N GLY A 252 5.57 -10.94 -1.96
CA GLY A 252 6.59 -10.51 -1.01
C GLY A 252 7.03 -11.59 -0.02
N SER A 253 6.73 -12.87 -0.27
CA SER A 253 7.03 -13.93 0.67
C SER A 253 8.34 -14.65 0.36
N GLU A 254 8.91 -15.22 1.41
CA GLU A 254 10.02 -16.16 1.34
C GLU A 254 9.76 -17.39 2.22
N ASN A 255 10.46 -18.46 1.94
CA ASN A 255 10.36 -19.70 2.71
C ASN A 255 11.76 -20.27 2.96
N VAL A 256 12.44 -19.72 3.95
CA VAL A 256 13.82 -20.08 4.28
C VAL A 256 13.92 -21.48 4.90
N GLU A 257 12.90 -21.85 5.71
CA GLU A 257 12.91 -23.11 6.45
C GLU A 257 12.15 -24.25 5.74
N GLY A 258 11.53 -23.98 4.60
CA GLY A 258 10.75 -24.97 3.85
C GLY A 258 9.41 -25.35 4.49
N ARG A 259 8.92 -24.62 5.47
CA ARG A 259 7.70 -24.93 6.24
C ARG A 259 6.60 -23.90 6.13
N VAL A 260 6.94 -22.63 6.30
CA VAL A 260 5.99 -21.51 6.32
C VAL A 260 6.48 -20.41 5.40
N TRP A 261 5.59 -19.90 4.57
CA TRP A 261 5.85 -18.72 3.78
C TRP A 261 5.61 -17.48 4.63
N ARG A 262 6.61 -16.60 4.70
CA ARG A 262 6.56 -15.36 5.49
C ARG A 262 6.83 -14.17 4.60
N VAL A 263 6.12 -13.09 4.86
CA VAL A 263 6.41 -11.78 4.30
C VAL A 263 7.16 -10.98 5.34
N THR A 264 8.45 -10.72 5.09
CA THR A 264 9.24 -9.81 5.92
C THR A 264 9.13 -8.38 5.39
N THR A 265 9.56 -7.41 6.17
CA THR A 265 9.56 -6.00 5.74
C THR A 265 10.50 -5.76 4.56
N ASP A 266 11.62 -6.48 4.46
CA ASP A 266 12.57 -6.36 3.35
C ASP A 266 12.09 -7.07 2.08
N THR A 267 11.56 -8.30 2.19
CA THR A 267 11.00 -9.01 1.02
C THR A 267 9.79 -8.28 0.44
N LEU A 268 8.94 -7.70 1.31
CA LEU A 268 7.82 -6.86 0.91
C LEU A 268 8.28 -5.63 0.11
N LYS A 269 9.24 -4.87 0.63
CA LYS A 269 9.82 -3.71 -0.04
C LYS A 269 10.41 -4.09 -1.40
N HIS A 270 11.11 -5.23 -1.47
CA HIS A 270 11.65 -5.74 -2.73
C HIS A 270 10.54 -6.03 -3.74
N ALA A 271 9.46 -6.71 -3.31
CA ALA A 271 8.32 -7.02 -4.17
C ALA A 271 7.62 -5.73 -4.69
N ILE A 272 7.32 -4.77 -3.80
CA ILE A 272 6.74 -3.49 -4.18
C ILE A 272 7.61 -2.79 -5.23
N THR A 273 8.92 -2.73 -5.00
CA THR A 273 9.86 -2.10 -5.94
C THR A 273 9.87 -2.79 -7.31
N ARG A 274 9.75 -4.11 -7.33
CA ARG A 274 9.65 -4.88 -8.59
C ARG A 274 8.37 -4.57 -9.34
N PHE A 275 7.22 -4.57 -8.65
CA PHE A 275 5.93 -4.23 -9.26
C PHE A 275 5.92 -2.81 -9.83
N MET A 276 6.39 -1.83 -9.08
CA MET A 276 6.41 -0.44 -9.52
C MET A 276 7.28 -0.22 -10.78
N LYS A 277 8.27 -1.07 -11.02
CA LYS A 277 9.09 -1.06 -12.24
C LYS A 277 8.44 -1.82 -13.41
N GLU A 278 7.43 -2.65 -13.15
CA GLU A 278 6.83 -3.53 -14.14
C GLU A 278 5.84 -2.76 -15.05
N PRO A 279 6.10 -2.62 -16.38
CA PRO A 279 5.21 -1.88 -17.27
C PRO A 279 3.80 -2.45 -17.35
N ALA A 280 3.65 -3.79 -17.32
CA ALA A 280 2.34 -4.44 -17.37
C ALA A 280 1.51 -4.13 -16.12
N PHE A 281 2.15 -3.98 -14.97
CA PHE A 281 1.52 -3.58 -13.72
C PHE A 281 1.12 -2.09 -13.71
N ARG A 282 2.00 -1.21 -14.19
CA ARG A 282 1.75 0.24 -14.25
C ARG A 282 0.65 0.63 -15.24
N GLY A 283 0.47 -0.13 -16.30
CA GLY A 283 -0.49 0.20 -17.36
C GLY A 283 -0.14 1.51 -18.08
N SER A 284 -1.03 2.51 -18.01
CA SER A 284 -0.84 3.81 -18.66
C SER A 284 0.12 4.76 -17.93
N VAL A 285 0.56 4.41 -16.71
CA VAL A 285 1.50 5.25 -15.94
C VAL A 285 2.92 5.09 -16.51
N THR A 286 3.45 6.15 -17.11
CA THR A 286 4.74 6.13 -17.80
C THR A 286 5.93 6.20 -16.85
N THR A 287 5.81 6.98 -15.77
CA THR A 287 6.85 7.14 -14.76
C THR A 287 6.68 6.10 -13.66
N ALA A 288 7.76 5.41 -13.31
CA ALA A 288 7.76 4.46 -12.21
C ALA A 288 8.14 5.22 -10.92
N PRO A 289 7.20 5.38 -9.96
CA PRO A 289 7.58 5.88 -8.65
C PRO A 289 8.55 4.90 -7.99
N THR A 290 9.48 5.43 -7.18
CA THR A 290 10.49 4.61 -6.52
C THR A 290 10.16 4.49 -5.03
N PRO A 291 9.68 3.34 -4.56
CA PRO A 291 9.45 3.12 -3.13
C PRO A 291 10.74 3.27 -2.32
N VAL A 292 10.66 3.93 -1.19
CA VAL A 292 11.82 4.24 -0.33
C VAL A 292 11.57 3.78 1.09
N SER A 293 12.63 3.26 1.69
CA SER A 293 12.63 2.90 3.09
C SER A 293 13.94 3.44 3.69
N PRO A 294 13.92 4.65 4.27
CA PRO A 294 15.14 5.32 4.72
C PRO A 294 15.80 4.62 5.91
N GLU A 295 14.99 4.11 6.82
CA GLU A 295 15.45 3.36 7.99
C GLU A 295 14.45 2.21 8.21
N SER A 296 14.93 0.97 8.15
CA SER A 296 14.06 -0.19 8.35
C SER A 296 14.85 -1.34 8.92
N PHE A 297 14.23 -2.00 9.88
CA PHE A 297 14.65 -3.32 10.34
C PHE A 297 13.92 -4.38 9.54
N ASP A 298 14.56 -5.51 9.33
CA ASP A 298 13.90 -6.68 8.75
C ASP A 298 13.30 -7.55 9.84
N PHE A 299 11.99 -7.80 9.73
CA PHE A 299 11.26 -8.69 10.64
C PHE A 299 10.03 -9.29 9.94
N ASP A 300 9.58 -10.43 10.45
CA ASP A 300 8.36 -11.10 9.97
C ASP A 300 7.15 -10.22 10.22
N PHE A 301 6.42 -9.88 9.14
CA PHE A 301 5.21 -9.08 9.21
C PHE A 301 3.95 -9.93 9.10
N HIS A 302 3.93 -10.92 8.20
CA HIS A 302 2.77 -11.73 7.90
C HIS A 302 3.18 -13.15 7.52
N GLU A 303 2.43 -14.15 8.00
CA GLU A 303 2.56 -15.56 7.62
C GLU A 303 1.45 -15.93 6.64
N LEU A 304 1.79 -16.54 5.51
CA LEU A 304 0.81 -17.07 4.56
C LEU A 304 0.18 -18.35 5.13
N ARG A 305 -1.13 -18.51 4.92
CA ARG A 305 -1.86 -19.73 5.30
C ARG A 305 -1.69 -20.88 4.29
N GLY A 306 -1.05 -20.63 3.16
CA GLY A 306 -0.81 -21.58 2.08
C GLY A 306 0.33 -21.13 1.17
N ASP A 307 0.43 -21.76 0.02
CA ASP A 307 1.43 -21.37 -0.98
C ASP A 307 1.15 -19.98 -1.54
N PRO A 308 2.21 -19.17 -1.82
CA PRO A 308 2.05 -17.84 -2.35
C PRO A 308 1.47 -17.83 -3.75
N VAL A 309 0.73 -16.77 -4.06
CA VAL A 309 0.32 -16.44 -5.42
C VAL A 309 1.38 -15.55 -6.05
N VAL A 310 1.92 -15.99 -7.18
CA VAL A 310 3.04 -15.36 -7.87
C VAL A 310 2.55 -14.74 -9.17
N PRO A 311 2.72 -13.43 -9.38
CA PRO A 311 2.48 -12.79 -10.66
C PRO A 311 3.49 -13.27 -11.70
N VAL A 312 2.97 -13.69 -12.85
CA VAL A 312 3.76 -14.21 -13.97
C VAL A 312 3.39 -13.47 -15.26
N TYR A 313 4.40 -13.09 -16.02
CA TYR A 313 4.25 -12.43 -17.31
C TYR A 313 4.87 -13.33 -18.40
N ILE A 314 4.05 -13.81 -19.33
CA ILE A 314 4.45 -14.71 -20.40
C ILE A 314 4.35 -13.98 -21.74
N GLY A 315 5.40 -14.02 -22.54
CA GLY A 315 5.41 -13.46 -23.88
C GLY A 315 6.31 -14.22 -24.82
N CYS A 316 6.28 -13.85 -26.09
CA CYS A 316 7.17 -14.37 -27.12
C CYS A 316 8.42 -13.50 -27.27
N ARG A 317 9.46 -14.07 -27.84
CA ARG A 317 10.61 -13.36 -28.37
C ARG A 317 10.79 -13.71 -29.84
N PRO A 318 10.62 -12.74 -30.74
CA PRO A 318 10.41 -11.30 -30.49
C PRO A 318 8.98 -10.98 -29.99
N PRO A 319 8.77 -9.78 -29.35
CA PRO A 319 7.47 -9.43 -28.73
C PRO A 319 6.30 -9.30 -29.72
N GLU A 320 6.57 -9.01 -30.99
CA GLU A 320 5.58 -8.91 -32.07
C GLU A 320 4.81 -10.23 -32.26
N ASP A 321 5.42 -11.33 -31.91
CA ASP A 321 4.79 -12.65 -31.97
C ASP A 321 3.65 -12.82 -30.95
N ASN A 322 3.56 -11.96 -29.90
CA ASN A 322 2.45 -11.97 -28.93
C ASN A 322 1.10 -11.72 -29.60
N ALA A 323 1.09 -10.90 -30.68
CA ALA A 323 -0.12 -10.52 -31.41
C ALA A 323 -0.83 -11.70 -32.11
N ARG A 324 -0.14 -12.82 -32.32
CA ARG A 324 -0.67 -13.98 -33.04
C ARG A 324 -0.56 -15.30 -32.28
N ALA A 325 0.09 -15.25 -31.12
CA ALA A 325 0.32 -16.43 -30.32
C ALA A 325 -0.92 -16.85 -29.52
N GLU A 326 -1.24 -18.13 -29.58
CA GLU A 326 -2.11 -18.76 -28.61
C GLU A 326 -1.24 -19.31 -27.47
N PHE A 327 -1.52 -18.84 -26.24
CA PHE A 327 -0.76 -19.27 -25.07
C PHE A 327 -1.51 -20.31 -24.24
N PHE A 328 -0.76 -21.26 -23.72
CA PHE A 328 -1.22 -22.24 -22.74
C PHE A 328 -0.29 -22.26 -21.54
N CYS A 329 -0.86 -22.39 -20.35
CA CYS A 329 -0.13 -22.59 -19.10
C CYS A 329 -0.76 -23.78 -18.38
N ARG A 330 0.01 -24.87 -18.20
CA ARG A 330 -0.47 -26.15 -17.68
C ARG A 330 0.27 -26.53 -16.40
N HIS A 331 -0.50 -26.98 -15.42
CA HIS A 331 0.02 -27.59 -14.19
C HIS A 331 -0.63 -28.96 -14.00
N PRO A 332 0.10 -30.00 -13.50
CA PRO A 332 -0.44 -31.39 -13.41
C PRO A 332 -1.71 -31.53 -12.56
N ARG A 333 -1.94 -30.57 -11.63
CA ARG A 333 -3.06 -30.62 -10.65
C ARG A 333 -4.07 -29.49 -10.80
N GLN A 334 -3.99 -28.69 -11.87
CA GLN A 334 -4.86 -27.54 -12.09
C GLN A 334 -5.41 -27.56 -13.52
N GLU A 335 -6.56 -26.90 -13.72
CA GLU A 335 -7.08 -26.72 -15.07
C GLU A 335 -6.12 -25.87 -15.92
N PRO A 336 -5.89 -26.23 -17.18
CA PRO A 336 -5.06 -25.47 -18.09
C PRO A 336 -5.61 -24.05 -18.28
N ARG A 337 -4.77 -23.06 -18.18
CA ARG A 337 -5.12 -21.68 -18.54
C ARG A 337 -4.75 -21.42 -19.98
N ARG A 338 -5.56 -20.63 -20.68
CA ARG A 338 -5.41 -20.32 -22.09
C ARG A 338 -5.64 -18.84 -22.35
N ARG A 339 -4.81 -18.25 -23.21
CA ARG A 339 -5.07 -16.97 -23.87
C ARG A 339 -5.16 -17.25 -25.37
N PRO A 340 -6.34 -17.11 -26.01
CA PRO A 340 -6.49 -17.26 -27.45
C PRO A 340 -5.76 -16.13 -28.17
N PRO A 341 -5.43 -16.29 -29.45
CA PRO A 341 -4.98 -15.20 -30.30
C PRO A 341 -6.12 -14.18 -30.50
N PRO A 342 -5.83 -12.92 -30.83
CA PRO A 342 -6.85 -11.94 -31.18
C PRO A 342 -7.74 -12.42 -32.33
N GLU A 343 -9.01 -12.05 -32.32
CA GLU A 343 -9.93 -12.35 -33.43
C GLU A 343 -9.55 -11.55 -34.69
N PRO A 344 -9.89 -12.05 -35.90
CA PRO A 344 -9.63 -11.33 -37.14
C PRO A 344 -10.32 -9.96 -37.15
N GLY A 345 -9.54 -8.87 -37.22
CA GLY A 345 -10.03 -7.50 -37.21
C GLY A 345 -9.88 -6.78 -35.87
N GLU A 346 -9.47 -7.44 -34.81
CA GLU A 346 -9.06 -6.81 -33.55
C GLU A 346 -7.65 -6.21 -33.68
N GLU A 347 -7.39 -5.15 -32.89
CA GLU A 347 -6.04 -4.60 -32.78
C GLU A 347 -5.09 -5.65 -32.17
N PRO A 348 -3.86 -5.79 -32.74
CA PRO A 348 -2.88 -6.75 -32.25
C PRO A 348 -2.52 -6.47 -30.79
N ASP A 349 -2.73 -7.42 -29.89
CA ASP A 349 -2.31 -7.31 -28.50
C ASP A 349 -0.85 -7.77 -28.35
N LEU A 350 0.06 -6.79 -28.30
CA LEU A 350 1.50 -7.01 -28.13
C LEU A 350 1.91 -7.27 -26.68
N ARG A 351 0.96 -7.13 -25.74
CA ARG A 351 1.25 -7.27 -24.31
C ARG A 351 1.57 -8.72 -23.96
N GLU A 352 2.41 -8.88 -22.95
CA GLU A 352 2.61 -10.18 -22.33
C GLU A 352 1.32 -10.66 -21.64
N TRP A 353 1.13 -11.96 -21.58
CA TRP A 353 0.03 -12.57 -20.84
C TRP A 353 0.32 -12.52 -19.33
N ALA A 354 -0.44 -11.72 -18.60
CA ALA A 354 -0.33 -11.61 -17.16
C ALA A 354 -1.20 -12.65 -16.47
N LEU A 355 -0.63 -13.41 -15.56
CA LEU A 355 -1.26 -14.46 -14.76
C LEU A 355 -0.85 -14.31 -13.29
N ASP A 356 -1.78 -14.64 -12.40
CA ASP A 356 -1.48 -14.92 -10.99
C ASP A 356 -1.52 -16.45 -10.81
N LEU A 357 -0.35 -17.05 -10.53
CA LEU A 357 -0.18 -18.51 -10.41
C LEU A 357 0.18 -18.89 -8.97
N PRO A 358 -0.40 -19.94 -8.39
CA PRO A 358 0.15 -20.54 -7.18
C PRO A 358 1.63 -20.92 -7.36
N PHE A 359 2.39 -20.90 -6.30
CA PHE A 359 3.78 -21.38 -6.29
C PHE A 359 3.86 -22.79 -6.90
N GLY A 360 4.80 -23.00 -7.81
CA GLY A 360 4.99 -24.30 -8.45
C GLY A 360 5.56 -24.22 -9.85
N THR A 361 5.74 -25.41 -10.46
CA THR A 361 6.30 -25.56 -11.79
C THR A 361 5.19 -25.78 -12.82
N TYR A 362 5.24 -25.02 -13.90
CA TYR A 362 4.24 -25.03 -14.97
C TYR A 362 4.89 -25.27 -16.32
N GLN A 363 4.19 -25.95 -17.22
CA GLN A 363 4.56 -26.01 -18.62
C GLN A 363 3.84 -24.90 -19.39
N VAL A 364 4.61 -24.05 -20.07
CA VAL A 364 4.11 -22.94 -20.87
C VAL A 364 4.36 -23.21 -22.34
N GLU A 365 3.35 -22.94 -23.17
CA GLU A 365 3.39 -23.18 -24.60
C GLU A 365 2.82 -21.95 -25.32
N ALA A 366 3.49 -21.55 -26.42
CA ALA A 366 2.97 -20.56 -27.37
C ALA A 366 2.88 -21.21 -28.76
N VAL A 367 1.68 -21.26 -29.30
CA VAL A 367 1.39 -21.79 -30.63
C VAL A 367 1.19 -20.63 -31.60
N LEU A 368 2.08 -20.47 -32.59
CA LEU A 368 2.06 -19.40 -33.57
C LEU A 368 1.58 -19.84 -34.96
N GLY A 369 1.46 -21.15 -35.16
CA GLY A 369 1.01 -21.77 -36.39
C GLY A 369 1.54 -23.19 -36.54
N PRO A 370 1.21 -23.88 -37.67
CA PRO A 370 1.70 -25.22 -37.92
C PRO A 370 3.24 -25.27 -37.92
N GLY A 371 3.83 -26.01 -36.98
CA GLY A 371 5.27 -26.17 -36.86
C GLY A 371 6.01 -25.05 -36.12
N ASP A 372 5.34 -24.01 -35.66
CA ASP A 372 5.94 -22.98 -34.77
C ASP A 372 5.25 -23.05 -33.39
N VAL A 373 5.70 -24.01 -32.61
CA VAL A 373 5.28 -24.25 -31.22
C VAL A 373 6.49 -24.07 -30.31
N ARG A 374 6.40 -23.20 -29.33
CA ARG A 374 7.47 -22.91 -28.38
C ARG A 374 7.03 -23.36 -27.00
N THR A 375 7.83 -24.15 -26.33
CA THR A 375 7.51 -24.73 -25.02
C THR A 375 8.66 -24.51 -24.07
N GLU A 376 8.34 -24.05 -22.86
CA GLU A 376 9.30 -23.83 -21.77
C GLU A 376 8.69 -24.26 -20.44
N GLU A 377 9.56 -24.60 -19.49
CA GLU A 377 9.17 -24.84 -18.10
C GLU A 377 9.30 -23.53 -17.32
N LEU A 378 8.26 -23.19 -16.56
CA LEU A 378 8.17 -22.00 -15.72
C LEU A 378 8.10 -22.42 -14.26
N ASP A 379 8.98 -21.86 -13.44
CA ASP A 379 8.97 -22.06 -12.00
C ASP A 379 8.44 -20.77 -11.34
N ALA A 380 7.13 -20.79 -11.01
CA ALA A 380 6.46 -19.64 -10.41
C ALA A 380 6.91 -19.45 -8.96
N ARG A 381 7.82 -18.48 -8.73
CA ARG A 381 8.38 -18.12 -7.41
C ARG A 381 8.29 -16.61 -7.16
N PRO A 382 8.06 -16.20 -5.90
CA PRO A 382 8.12 -14.78 -5.51
C PRO A 382 9.44 -14.11 -5.93
N PRO A 383 9.45 -12.80 -6.18
CA PRO A 383 8.33 -11.85 -6.10
C PRO A 383 7.46 -11.84 -7.37
N LEU A 384 7.99 -12.09 -8.53
CA LEU A 384 7.32 -12.19 -9.81
C LEU A 384 8.23 -12.89 -10.82
N PHE A 385 7.63 -13.50 -11.83
CA PHE A 385 8.39 -14.17 -12.87
C PHE A 385 8.00 -13.66 -14.26
N ARG A 386 9.00 -13.49 -15.13
CA ARG A 386 8.79 -13.13 -16.55
C ARG A 386 9.46 -14.16 -17.45
N MET A 387 8.71 -14.65 -18.43
CA MET A 387 9.15 -15.62 -19.41
C MET A 387 9.00 -15.09 -20.83
N GLY A 388 10.04 -15.22 -21.61
CA GLY A 388 10.02 -14.94 -23.06
C GLY A 388 10.29 -16.21 -23.86
N LEU A 389 9.25 -16.75 -24.49
CA LEU A 389 9.33 -17.93 -25.33
C LEU A 389 10.05 -17.59 -26.65
N ALA A 390 11.27 -18.07 -26.83
CA ALA A 390 12.06 -17.85 -28.03
C ALA A 390 11.77 -18.90 -29.11
N ARG A 391 12.17 -18.60 -30.34
CA ARG A 391 12.24 -19.63 -31.38
C ARG A 391 13.33 -20.62 -31.01
N PRO A 392 13.11 -21.93 -31.24
CA PRO A 392 14.13 -22.96 -31.06
C PRO A 392 15.34 -22.76 -31.93
#